data_492354b4360ebd3b7351448eed80be97
#
_entry.id   492354b4360ebd3b7351448eed80be97
#
_cell.length_a   1.000
_cell.length_b   1.000
_cell.length_c   1.000
_cell.angle_alpha   90.00
_cell.angle_beta   90.00
_cell.angle_gamma   90.00
#
_symmetry.space_group_name_H-M   'P 1'
#
loop_
_entity.id
_entity.type
_entity.pdbx_description
1 polymer ?
#
loop_
_entity_poly.entity_id
_entity_poly.type
_entity_poly.pdbx_seq_one_letter_code
_entity_poly.pdbx_strand_id
1 'polypeptide(L)'
;VSVRTGWLGGLWVGGLLLLVFSAAVAITIGPAALSVGDVYRIVGDRLGVGPSGATRLQESIVWQLRLPRVVLAAICGAGLALCGAILQSLLRNPLADPFVLGVSSGASTGAVLVAVLGVGAGTLSLSGGAFIGAVVSFAVVLLLAYAAGGGTDRVVLAGVAGTQLFSALTSFIVLSSADAEQTRGVLFWLLGSLAGVSWSDVLICAVVVGAGLLVCLAFARTLDAFAFGQDAAATLGVSVTRARIVLLVITALMTSALVSAAGAIGFVGLVLPHAARFVVGPGHRRLLPTAAIFGAVFMVWVDTLARTVFAPQELPTGVVTALLGVPAFALILLRRKKVDR
;
A
#
# COMPACT_ATOMS: atom_id res chain seq x y z
N VAL A 1 25.83 5.00 14.60
CA VAL A 1 25.22 5.95 15.56
C VAL A 1 24.22 5.15 16.40
N SER A 2 24.54 4.96 17.70
CA SER A 2 23.61 4.29 18.64
C SER A 2 22.44 5.26 18.93
N VAL A 3 21.33 5.06 18.25
CA VAL A 3 20.10 5.81 18.54
C VAL A 3 19.63 5.42 19.95
N ARG A 4 19.57 6.40 20.85
CA ARG A 4 19.11 6.19 22.24
C ARG A 4 17.68 5.65 22.21
N THR A 5 17.41 4.57 22.92
CA THR A 5 16.09 3.89 22.95
C THR A 5 14.93 4.82 23.35
N GLY A 6 15.19 5.82 24.19
CA GLY A 6 14.18 6.81 24.59
C GLY A 6 13.73 7.74 23.45
N TRP A 7 14.59 8.09 22.51
CA TRP A 7 14.23 8.92 21.38
C TRP A 7 13.30 8.19 20.38
N LEU A 8 13.48 6.88 20.20
CA LEU A 8 12.62 6.08 19.34
C LEU A 8 11.19 5.98 19.87
N GLY A 9 11.01 5.80 21.17
CA GLY A 9 9.68 5.82 21.78
C GLY A 9 8.98 7.15 21.54
N GLY A 10 9.68 8.27 21.76
CA GLY A 10 9.18 9.60 21.48
C GLY A 10 8.81 9.82 20.00
N LEU A 11 9.64 9.33 19.07
CA LEU A 11 9.38 9.40 17.63
C LEU A 11 8.09 8.65 17.24
N TRP A 12 7.88 7.44 17.75
CA TRP A 12 6.70 6.65 17.42
C TRP A 12 5.44 7.22 18.05
N VAL A 13 5.50 7.64 19.33
CA VAL A 13 4.37 8.31 19.99
C VAL A 13 4.02 9.60 19.24
N GLY A 14 5.02 10.45 18.95
CA GLY A 14 4.80 11.67 18.16
C GLY A 14 4.26 11.40 16.75
N GLY A 15 4.76 10.35 16.08
CA GLY A 15 4.25 9.92 14.78
C GLY A 15 2.82 9.42 14.82
N LEU A 16 2.43 8.64 15.83
CA LEU A 16 1.06 8.19 16.04
C LEU A 16 0.12 9.36 16.38
N LEU A 17 0.55 10.29 17.23
CA LEU A 17 -0.22 11.51 17.51
C LEU A 17 -0.41 12.35 16.24
N LEU A 18 0.64 12.49 15.42
CA LEU A 18 0.56 13.17 14.13
C LEU A 18 -0.41 12.46 13.19
N LEU A 19 -0.42 11.12 13.14
CA LEU A 19 -1.36 10.35 12.34
C LEU A 19 -2.80 10.57 12.80
N VAL A 20 -3.07 10.47 14.10
CA VAL A 20 -4.40 10.73 14.66
C VAL A 20 -4.86 12.17 14.36
N PHE A 21 -3.98 13.14 14.54
CA PHE A 21 -4.25 14.53 14.20
C PHE A 21 -4.52 14.71 12.70
N SER A 22 -3.68 14.12 11.83
CA SER A 22 -3.86 14.16 10.38
C SER A 22 -5.20 13.54 9.95
N ALA A 23 -5.55 12.38 10.52
CA ALA A 23 -6.82 11.72 10.25
C ALA A 23 -8.01 12.58 10.69
N ALA A 24 -7.94 13.15 11.91
CA ALA A 24 -8.96 14.04 12.45
C ALA A 24 -9.18 15.27 11.54
N VAL A 25 -8.11 15.91 11.08
CA VAL A 25 -8.18 17.04 10.14
C VAL A 25 -8.72 16.58 8.78
N ALA A 26 -8.23 15.47 8.24
CA ALA A 26 -8.61 14.95 6.93
C ALA A 26 -10.12 14.63 6.84
N ILE A 27 -10.75 14.14 7.92
CA ILE A 27 -12.17 13.85 7.98
C ILE A 27 -13.02 15.14 7.88
N THR A 28 -12.52 16.26 8.38
CA THR A 28 -13.26 17.55 8.32
C THR A 28 -13.22 18.17 6.92
N ILE A 29 -12.18 17.92 6.14
CA ILE A 29 -11.98 18.48 4.81
C ILE A 29 -12.83 17.72 3.78
N GLY A 30 -13.65 18.41 3.00
CA GLY A 30 -14.45 17.82 1.91
C GLY A 30 -15.62 18.72 1.49
N PRO A 31 -16.32 18.37 0.40
CA PRO A 31 -17.33 19.25 -0.21
C PRO A 31 -18.56 19.49 0.67
N ALA A 32 -18.89 18.58 1.60
CA ALA A 32 -19.94 18.83 2.60
C ALA A 32 -19.37 19.65 3.75
N ALA A 33 -19.95 20.82 4.00
CA ALA A 33 -19.57 21.70 5.11
C ALA A 33 -19.96 21.05 6.45
N LEU A 34 -18.99 20.37 7.07
CA LEU A 34 -19.09 19.81 8.41
C LEU A 34 -18.08 20.55 9.30
N SER A 35 -18.56 21.08 10.44
CA SER A 35 -17.62 21.66 11.40
C SER A 35 -16.78 20.57 12.07
N VAL A 36 -15.60 20.95 12.54
CA VAL A 36 -14.73 20.05 13.32
C VAL A 36 -15.51 19.49 14.51
N GLY A 37 -16.31 20.32 15.17
CA GLY A 37 -17.14 19.90 16.32
C GLY A 37 -18.20 18.87 15.94
N ASP A 38 -18.82 18.95 14.75
CA ASP A 38 -19.78 17.95 14.30
C ASP A 38 -19.13 16.60 14.08
N VAL A 39 -17.95 16.56 13.46
CA VAL A 39 -17.19 15.32 13.24
C VAL A 39 -16.86 14.65 14.57
N TYR A 40 -16.33 15.40 15.54
CA TYR A 40 -16.00 14.83 16.86
C TYR A 40 -17.22 14.35 17.61
N ARG A 41 -18.35 15.08 17.56
CA ARG A 41 -19.61 14.65 18.18
C ARG A 41 -20.14 13.37 17.56
N ILE A 42 -20.12 13.26 16.21
CA ILE A 42 -20.56 12.05 15.50
C ILE A 42 -19.69 10.84 15.87
N VAL A 43 -18.37 11.02 15.87
CA VAL A 43 -17.45 9.93 16.25
C VAL A 43 -17.62 9.56 17.72
N GLY A 44 -17.77 10.57 18.60
CA GLY A 44 -17.99 10.38 20.03
C GLY A 44 -19.28 9.62 20.34
N ASP A 45 -20.39 9.94 19.67
CA ASP A 45 -21.67 9.25 19.79
C ASP A 45 -21.54 7.76 19.45
N ARG A 46 -20.87 7.46 18.35
CA ARG A 46 -20.60 6.05 17.97
C ARG A 46 -19.68 5.30 18.93
N LEU A 47 -18.84 6.04 19.69
CA LEU A 47 -17.99 5.48 20.74
C LEU A 47 -18.67 5.50 22.12
N GLY A 48 -19.93 5.94 22.22
CA GLY A 48 -20.70 5.97 23.46
C GLY A 48 -20.37 7.14 24.40
N VAL A 49 -19.73 8.22 23.89
CA VAL A 49 -19.31 9.38 24.69
C VAL A 49 -20.45 10.40 24.89
N GLY A 50 -21.54 10.32 24.08
CA GLY A 50 -22.71 11.20 24.21
C GLY A 50 -23.42 11.43 22.87
N PRO A 51 -24.64 11.98 22.86
CA PRO A 51 -25.42 12.17 21.64
C PRO A 51 -24.78 13.21 20.72
N SER A 52 -24.71 12.91 19.43
CA SER A 52 -24.10 13.79 18.42
C SER A 52 -24.93 15.03 18.12
N GLY A 53 -26.25 14.92 18.23
CA GLY A 53 -27.20 15.95 17.74
C GLY A 53 -27.12 16.20 16.23
N ALA A 54 -26.37 15.39 15.49
CA ALA A 54 -26.20 15.51 14.06
C ALA A 54 -27.39 14.90 13.29
N THR A 55 -27.59 15.37 12.05
CA THR A 55 -28.55 14.76 11.16
C THR A 55 -28.07 13.39 10.67
N ARG A 56 -28.98 12.49 10.32
CA ARG A 56 -28.64 11.17 9.74
C ARG A 56 -27.74 11.29 8.50
N LEU A 57 -27.90 12.35 7.72
CA LEU A 57 -27.05 12.62 6.56
C LEU A 57 -25.62 12.93 6.98
N GLN A 58 -25.42 13.79 7.97
CA GLN A 58 -24.10 14.14 8.50
C GLN A 58 -23.38 12.91 9.11
N GLU A 59 -24.13 12.11 9.88
CA GLU A 59 -23.62 10.84 10.42
C GLU A 59 -23.18 9.88 9.33
N SER A 60 -24.01 9.73 8.27
CA SER A 60 -23.68 8.87 7.16
C SER A 60 -22.43 9.34 6.39
N ILE A 61 -22.32 10.65 6.15
CA ILE A 61 -21.13 11.23 5.48
C ILE A 61 -19.86 10.97 6.29
N VAL A 62 -19.89 11.17 7.59
CA VAL A 62 -18.71 10.97 8.44
C VAL A 62 -18.39 9.49 8.59
N TRP A 63 -19.38 8.69 9.00
CA TRP A 63 -19.15 7.31 9.42
C TRP A 63 -19.03 6.31 8.25
N GLN A 64 -19.78 6.53 7.16
CA GLN A 64 -19.79 5.58 6.04
C GLN A 64 -18.90 6.00 4.87
N LEU A 65 -18.61 7.30 4.71
CA LEU A 65 -17.81 7.77 3.59
C LEU A 65 -16.42 8.26 3.99
N ARG A 66 -16.33 9.22 4.94
CA ARG A 66 -15.05 9.89 5.23
C ARG A 66 -14.14 9.06 6.13
N LEU A 67 -14.67 8.52 7.21
CA LEU A 67 -13.87 7.80 8.19
C LEU A 67 -13.26 6.50 7.62
N PRO A 68 -14.02 5.61 6.93
CA PRO A 68 -13.43 4.42 6.31
C PRO A 68 -12.34 4.77 5.30
N ARG A 69 -12.56 5.82 4.50
CA ARG A 69 -11.61 6.28 3.50
C ARG A 69 -10.29 6.75 4.13
N VAL A 70 -10.34 7.59 5.16
CA VAL A 70 -9.15 8.08 5.86
C VAL A 70 -8.40 6.95 6.56
N VAL A 71 -9.13 6.04 7.20
CA VAL A 71 -8.54 4.86 7.87
C VAL A 71 -7.88 3.94 6.85
N LEU A 72 -8.56 3.65 5.72
CA LEU A 72 -7.96 2.82 4.67
C LEU A 72 -6.76 3.52 4.03
N ALA A 73 -6.78 4.84 3.82
CA ALA A 73 -5.62 5.59 3.36
C ALA A 73 -4.40 5.36 4.26
N ALA A 74 -4.59 5.45 5.57
CA ALA A 74 -3.53 5.18 6.54
C ALA A 74 -3.01 3.74 6.45
N ILE A 75 -3.92 2.75 6.38
CA ILE A 75 -3.57 1.33 6.26
C ILE A 75 -2.83 1.05 4.94
N CYS A 76 -3.30 1.60 3.82
CA CYS A 76 -2.65 1.47 2.51
C CYS A 76 -1.23 2.05 2.55
N GLY A 77 -1.08 3.25 3.10
CA GLY A 77 0.24 3.87 3.24
C GLY A 77 1.19 3.05 4.09
N ALA A 78 0.73 2.60 5.27
CA ALA A 78 1.50 1.74 6.16
C ALA A 78 1.91 0.43 5.47
N GLY A 79 0.95 -0.27 4.89
CA GLY A 79 1.18 -1.58 4.27
C GLY A 79 2.09 -1.51 3.04
N LEU A 80 1.90 -0.53 2.13
CA LEU A 80 2.77 -0.36 0.98
C LEU A 80 4.20 0.02 1.39
N ALA A 81 4.37 0.90 2.39
CA ALA A 81 5.69 1.23 2.91
C ALA A 81 6.39 0.02 3.56
N LEU A 82 5.66 -0.82 4.29
CA LEU A 82 6.17 -2.08 4.82
C LEU A 82 6.62 -3.02 3.70
N CYS A 83 5.74 -3.27 2.71
CA CYS A 83 6.04 -4.11 1.56
C CYS A 83 7.30 -3.64 0.82
N GLY A 84 7.42 -2.33 0.60
CA GLY A 84 8.61 -1.73 -0.01
C GLY A 84 9.87 -1.97 0.81
N ALA A 85 9.83 -1.73 2.13
CA ALA A 85 10.98 -1.94 3.02
C ALA A 85 11.50 -3.39 2.97
N ILE A 86 10.57 -4.36 2.95
CA ILE A 86 10.87 -5.78 2.91
C ILE A 86 11.47 -6.17 1.56
N LEU A 87 10.83 -5.77 0.45
CA LEU A 87 11.30 -6.12 -0.89
C LEU A 87 12.66 -5.50 -1.22
N GLN A 88 12.88 -4.25 -0.82
CA GLN A 88 14.18 -3.60 -0.97
C GLN A 88 15.30 -4.39 -0.28
N SER A 89 15.01 -5.00 0.87
CA SER A 89 15.96 -5.81 1.61
C SER A 89 16.12 -7.22 1.04
N LEU A 90 15.01 -7.88 0.66
CA LEU A 90 15.02 -9.21 0.06
C LEU A 90 15.70 -9.25 -1.30
N LEU A 91 15.42 -8.26 -2.14
CA LEU A 91 15.95 -8.16 -3.48
C LEU A 91 17.30 -7.41 -3.52
N ARG A 92 17.75 -6.90 -2.37
CA ARG A 92 18.96 -6.09 -2.25
C ARG A 92 19.00 -4.96 -3.29
N ASN A 93 17.81 -4.45 -3.60
CA ASN A 93 17.62 -3.40 -4.58
C ASN A 93 16.83 -2.25 -3.93
N PRO A 94 17.42 -1.08 -3.76
CA PRO A 94 16.74 0.06 -3.16
C PRO A 94 15.56 0.57 -4.01
N LEU A 95 15.46 0.15 -5.26
CA LEU A 95 14.39 0.50 -6.20
C LEU A 95 13.27 -0.54 -6.22
N ALA A 96 13.35 -1.59 -5.41
CA ALA A 96 12.31 -2.60 -5.36
C ALA A 96 11.01 -2.01 -4.78
N ASP A 97 9.93 -2.27 -5.51
CA ASP A 97 8.57 -1.86 -5.18
C ASP A 97 7.65 -3.10 -5.21
N PRO A 98 6.59 -3.17 -4.41
CA PRO A 98 5.67 -4.31 -4.40
C PRO A 98 5.10 -4.68 -5.77
N PHE A 99 4.98 -3.73 -6.67
CA PHE A 99 4.42 -3.95 -8.01
C PHE A 99 5.35 -4.71 -8.96
N VAL A 100 6.66 -4.76 -8.67
CA VAL A 100 7.63 -5.56 -9.44
C VAL A 100 7.29 -7.07 -9.45
N LEU A 101 6.48 -7.53 -8.49
CA LEU A 101 6.03 -8.94 -8.42
C LEU A 101 4.82 -9.26 -9.31
N GLY A 102 4.39 -8.34 -10.18
CA GLY A 102 3.25 -8.55 -11.08
C GLY A 102 1.87 -8.48 -10.39
N VAL A 103 1.84 -8.22 -9.08
CA VAL A 103 0.60 -8.23 -8.26
C VAL A 103 -0.41 -7.21 -8.77
N SER A 104 0.03 -5.99 -9.09
CA SER A 104 -0.86 -4.92 -9.57
C SER A 104 -1.47 -5.23 -10.93
N SER A 105 -0.69 -5.71 -11.90
CA SER A 105 -1.19 -6.07 -13.24
C SER A 105 -2.14 -7.26 -13.17
N GLY A 106 -1.86 -8.26 -12.32
CA GLY A 106 -2.78 -9.35 -12.05
C GLY A 106 -4.08 -8.88 -11.42
N ALA A 107 -4.03 -7.97 -10.44
CA ALA A 107 -5.22 -7.34 -9.87
C ALA A 107 -6.05 -6.63 -10.95
N SER A 108 -5.40 -5.89 -11.84
CA SER A 108 -6.03 -5.22 -12.96
C SER A 108 -6.77 -6.20 -13.88
N THR A 109 -6.12 -7.30 -14.26
CA THR A 109 -6.75 -8.35 -15.07
C THR A 109 -7.95 -8.96 -14.36
N GLY A 110 -7.83 -9.30 -13.07
CA GLY A 110 -8.91 -9.88 -12.29
C GLY A 110 -10.10 -8.92 -12.14
N ALA A 111 -9.84 -7.64 -11.89
CA ALA A 111 -10.87 -6.61 -11.83
C ALA A 111 -11.64 -6.47 -13.17
N VAL A 112 -10.90 -6.45 -14.28
CA VAL A 112 -11.46 -6.31 -15.63
C VAL A 112 -12.27 -7.55 -16.02
N LEU A 113 -11.83 -8.75 -15.66
CA LEU A 113 -12.60 -9.98 -15.86
C LEU A 113 -13.98 -9.91 -15.20
N VAL A 114 -14.06 -9.36 -13.98
CA VAL A 114 -15.34 -9.18 -13.28
C VAL A 114 -16.14 -8.04 -13.88
N ALA A 115 -15.53 -6.86 -14.08
CA ALA A 115 -16.24 -5.65 -14.49
C ALA A 115 -16.75 -5.69 -15.94
N VAL A 116 -15.96 -6.26 -16.86
CA VAL A 116 -16.22 -6.23 -18.31
C VAL A 116 -16.85 -7.54 -18.79
N LEU A 117 -16.31 -8.68 -18.37
CA LEU A 117 -16.78 -9.98 -18.81
C LEU A 117 -17.83 -10.60 -17.86
N GLY A 118 -18.12 -9.97 -16.72
CA GLY A 118 -19.11 -10.46 -15.77
C GLY A 118 -18.72 -11.79 -15.10
N VAL A 119 -17.43 -12.11 -15.04
CA VAL A 119 -16.96 -13.34 -14.41
C VAL A 119 -17.39 -13.40 -12.96
N GLY A 120 -17.99 -14.50 -12.54
CA GLY A 120 -18.56 -14.67 -11.20
C GLY A 120 -20.06 -14.32 -11.11
N ALA A 121 -20.71 -13.92 -12.21
CA ALA A 121 -22.16 -13.75 -12.34
C ALA A 121 -22.82 -12.98 -11.16
N GLY A 122 -22.18 -11.90 -10.70
CA GLY A 122 -22.67 -11.07 -9.59
C GLY A 122 -22.34 -11.60 -8.17
N THR A 123 -21.73 -12.79 -8.05
CA THR A 123 -21.29 -13.34 -6.76
C THR A 123 -19.90 -12.85 -6.37
N LEU A 124 -19.09 -12.44 -7.33
CA LEU A 124 -17.74 -11.94 -7.13
C LEU A 124 -17.71 -10.42 -7.26
N SER A 125 -17.26 -9.75 -6.20
CA SER A 125 -17.05 -8.29 -6.24
C SER A 125 -15.84 -7.92 -7.09
N LEU A 126 -15.76 -6.65 -7.53
CA LEU A 126 -14.61 -6.10 -8.23
C LEU A 126 -13.30 -6.31 -7.43
N SER A 127 -13.33 -6.00 -6.13
CA SER A 127 -12.21 -6.20 -5.22
C SER A 127 -11.85 -7.69 -5.06
N GLY A 128 -12.85 -8.58 -5.02
CA GLY A 128 -12.64 -10.03 -4.99
C GLY A 128 -11.92 -10.55 -6.24
N GLY A 129 -12.37 -10.12 -7.42
CA GLY A 129 -11.71 -10.43 -8.69
C GLY A 129 -10.28 -9.91 -8.75
N ALA A 130 -10.08 -8.66 -8.33
CA ALA A 130 -8.76 -8.05 -8.25
C ALA A 130 -7.82 -8.82 -7.30
N PHE A 131 -8.31 -9.23 -6.13
CA PHE A 131 -7.51 -10.02 -5.18
C PHE A 131 -7.09 -11.37 -5.76
N ILE A 132 -8.03 -12.11 -6.36
CA ILE A 132 -7.75 -13.40 -7.00
C ILE A 132 -6.74 -13.22 -8.13
N GLY A 133 -6.94 -12.23 -9.01
CA GLY A 133 -6.03 -11.94 -10.10
C GLY A 133 -4.62 -11.58 -9.62
N ALA A 134 -4.51 -10.82 -8.55
CA ALA A 134 -3.25 -10.48 -7.90
C ALA A 134 -2.50 -11.72 -7.39
N VAL A 135 -3.20 -12.60 -6.68
CA VAL A 135 -2.63 -13.86 -6.13
C VAL A 135 -2.23 -14.81 -7.26
N VAL A 136 -3.06 -14.95 -8.29
CA VAL A 136 -2.75 -15.79 -9.46
C VAL A 136 -1.51 -15.27 -10.19
N SER A 137 -1.44 -13.97 -10.45
CA SER A 137 -0.27 -13.36 -11.08
C SER A 137 1.00 -13.58 -10.26
N PHE A 138 0.94 -13.38 -8.96
CA PHE A 138 2.07 -13.64 -8.06
C PHE A 138 2.50 -15.11 -8.08
N ALA A 139 1.54 -16.06 -8.06
CA ALA A 139 1.83 -17.47 -8.16
C ALA A 139 2.53 -17.82 -9.49
N VAL A 140 2.06 -17.27 -10.61
CA VAL A 140 2.69 -17.42 -11.93
C VAL A 140 4.13 -16.88 -11.92
N VAL A 141 4.35 -15.70 -11.35
CA VAL A 141 5.69 -15.10 -11.23
C VAL A 141 6.61 -15.96 -10.38
N LEU A 142 6.16 -16.51 -9.26
CA LEU A 142 6.95 -17.40 -8.41
C LEU A 142 7.28 -18.72 -9.12
N LEU A 143 6.31 -19.31 -9.83
CA LEU A 143 6.52 -20.54 -10.61
C LEU A 143 7.53 -20.32 -11.72
N LEU A 144 7.44 -19.22 -12.46
CA LEU A 144 8.41 -18.84 -13.50
C LEU A 144 9.82 -18.65 -12.91
N ALA A 145 9.91 -17.92 -11.78
CA ALA A 145 11.18 -17.69 -11.10
C ALA A 145 11.80 -19.02 -10.61
N TYR A 146 10.99 -19.91 -10.06
CA TYR A 146 11.43 -21.24 -9.62
C TYR A 146 11.89 -22.12 -10.81
N ALA A 147 11.10 -22.22 -11.87
CA ALA A 147 11.43 -22.96 -13.07
C ALA A 147 12.72 -22.45 -13.74
N ALA A 148 12.98 -21.15 -13.63
CA ALA A 148 14.22 -20.55 -14.12
C ALA A 148 15.45 -20.81 -13.21
N GLY A 149 15.32 -21.54 -12.08
CA GLY A 149 16.38 -21.94 -11.16
C GLY A 149 16.50 -21.05 -9.92
N GLY A 150 15.50 -20.22 -9.64
CA GLY A 150 15.43 -19.39 -8.43
C GLY A 150 16.44 -18.22 -8.41
N GLY A 151 16.52 -17.54 -7.30
CA GLY A 151 17.41 -16.39 -7.16
C GLY A 151 16.71 -15.04 -7.29
N THR A 152 17.36 -13.98 -6.82
CA THR A 152 16.77 -12.63 -6.76
C THR A 152 16.50 -12.07 -8.16
N ASP A 153 17.49 -12.19 -9.06
CA ASP A 153 17.40 -11.64 -10.42
C ASP A 153 16.28 -12.30 -11.23
N ARG A 154 16.08 -13.60 -11.00
CA ARG A 154 15.03 -14.38 -11.69
C ARG A 154 13.63 -14.03 -11.19
N VAL A 155 13.48 -13.71 -9.90
CA VAL A 155 12.22 -13.19 -9.37
C VAL A 155 11.88 -11.84 -10.00
N VAL A 156 12.85 -10.95 -10.15
CA VAL A 156 12.64 -9.66 -10.82
C VAL A 156 12.29 -9.83 -12.30
N LEU A 157 13.03 -10.66 -13.03
CA LEU A 157 12.76 -10.93 -14.46
C LEU A 157 11.39 -11.59 -14.66
N ALA A 158 11.05 -12.58 -13.84
CA ALA A 158 9.73 -13.21 -13.86
C ALA A 158 8.61 -12.21 -13.53
N GLY A 159 8.86 -11.30 -12.59
CA GLY A 159 7.93 -10.22 -12.25
C GLY A 159 7.69 -9.27 -13.41
N VAL A 160 8.72 -8.87 -14.13
CA VAL A 160 8.59 -8.06 -15.36
C VAL A 160 7.79 -8.82 -16.42
N ALA A 161 8.12 -10.09 -16.68
CA ALA A 161 7.39 -10.91 -17.66
C ALA A 161 5.91 -11.07 -17.27
N GLY A 162 5.63 -11.36 -15.99
CA GLY A 162 4.27 -11.46 -15.45
C GLY A 162 3.50 -10.14 -15.59
N THR A 163 4.14 -9.01 -15.24
CA THR A 163 3.55 -7.69 -15.42
C THR A 163 3.15 -7.44 -16.87
N GLN A 164 4.00 -7.73 -17.83
CA GLN A 164 3.70 -7.54 -19.25
C GLN A 164 2.59 -8.46 -19.73
N LEU A 165 2.59 -9.73 -19.32
CA LEU A 165 1.54 -10.69 -19.66
C LEU A 165 0.17 -10.22 -19.16
N PHE A 166 0.04 -9.91 -17.87
CA PHE A 166 -1.24 -9.52 -17.29
C PHE A 166 -1.69 -8.13 -17.76
N SER A 167 -0.77 -7.20 -18.04
CA SER A 167 -1.09 -5.91 -18.66
C SER A 167 -1.62 -6.07 -20.08
N ALA A 168 -1.03 -6.97 -20.86
CA ALA A 168 -1.51 -7.30 -22.21
C ALA A 168 -2.90 -7.93 -22.18
N LEU A 169 -3.16 -8.87 -21.25
CA LEU A 169 -4.48 -9.46 -21.02
C LEU A 169 -5.52 -8.41 -20.64
N THR A 170 -5.19 -7.52 -19.72
CA THR A 170 -6.07 -6.40 -19.32
C THR A 170 -6.43 -5.53 -20.52
N SER A 171 -5.43 -5.11 -21.31
CA SER A 171 -5.63 -4.28 -22.48
C SER A 171 -6.47 -5.00 -23.54
N PHE A 172 -6.21 -6.29 -23.79
CA PHE A 172 -6.99 -7.09 -24.74
C PHE A 172 -8.46 -7.16 -24.34
N ILE A 173 -8.77 -7.43 -23.07
CA ILE A 173 -10.16 -7.54 -22.61
C ILE A 173 -10.87 -6.18 -22.73
N VAL A 174 -10.21 -5.10 -22.31
CA VAL A 174 -10.80 -3.74 -22.40
C VAL A 174 -11.08 -3.36 -23.85
N LEU A 175 -10.13 -3.58 -24.76
CA LEU A 175 -10.29 -3.21 -26.17
C LEU A 175 -11.31 -4.06 -26.92
N SER A 176 -11.46 -5.35 -26.55
CA SER A 176 -12.32 -6.28 -27.26
C SER A 176 -13.77 -6.32 -26.75
N SER A 177 -14.01 -5.94 -25.51
CA SER A 177 -15.29 -6.23 -24.85
C SER A 177 -15.90 -5.10 -24.04
N ALA A 178 -15.11 -4.06 -23.65
CA ALA A 178 -15.62 -2.98 -22.83
C ALA A 178 -16.34 -1.90 -23.67
N ASP A 179 -17.46 -1.42 -23.18
CA ASP A 179 -18.06 -0.18 -23.67
C ASP A 179 -17.34 1.07 -23.14
N ALA A 180 -17.78 2.27 -23.56
CA ALA A 180 -17.12 3.52 -23.19
C ALA A 180 -17.24 3.83 -21.68
N GLU A 181 -18.33 3.43 -21.02
CA GLU A 181 -18.55 3.66 -19.59
C GLU A 181 -17.73 2.70 -18.76
N GLN A 182 -17.72 1.40 -19.10
CA GLN A 182 -16.89 0.38 -18.48
C GLN A 182 -15.40 0.73 -18.62
N THR A 183 -14.96 1.16 -19.80
CA THR A 183 -13.58 1.58 -20.04
C THR A 183 -13.19 2.73 -19.10
N ARG A 184 -14.06 3.72 -18.94
CA ARG A 184 -13.82 4.86 -18.05
C ARG A 184 -13.71 4.42 -16.58
N GLY A 185 -14.62 3.56 -16.11
CA GLY A 185 -14.61 3.00 -14.76
C GLY A 185 -13.34 2.18 -14.48
N VAL A 186 -12.96 1.33 -15.42
CA VAL A 186 -11.73 0.53 -15.35
C VAL A 186 -10.49 1.41 -15.28
N LEU A 187 -10.37 2.41 -16.17
CA LEU A 187 -9.22 3.33 -16.16
C LEU A 187 -9.10 4.08 -14.83
N PHE A 188 -10.22 4.55 -14.27
CA PHE A 188 -10.22 5.23 -12.98
C PHE A 188 -9.75 4.30 -11.86
N TRP A 189 -10.20 3.03 -11.85
CA TRP A 189 -9.79 2.04 -10.87
C TRP A 189 -8.30 1.67 -11.02
N LEU A 190 -7.81 1.51 -12.28
CA LEU A 190 -6.40 1.21 -12.56
C LEU A 190 -5.43 2.30 -12.06
N LEU A 191 -5.89 3.54 -12.02
CA LEU A 191 -5.11 4.67 -11.51
C LEU A 191 -5.07 4.75 -9.98
N GLY A 192 -5.81 3.87 -9.29
CA GLY A 192 -5.88 3.81 -7.84
C GLY A 192 -6.75 4.90 -7.22
N SER A 193 -7.76 4.50 -6.46
CA SER A 193 -8.69 5.40 -5.80
C SER A 193 -9.18 4.81 -4.48
N LEU A 194 -9.37 5.68 -3.50
CA LEU A 194 -9.99 5.34 -2.21
C LEU A 194 -11.48 5.75 -2.16
N ALA A 195 -12.06 6.14 -3.29
CA ALA A 195 -13.48 6.41 -3.38
C ALA A 195 -14.30 5.11 -3.28
N GLY A 196 -15.43 5.15 -2.58
CA GLY A 196 -16.33 4.00 -2.46
C GLY A 196 -15.89 2.89 -1.52
N VAL A 197 -14.88 3.12 -0.71
CA VAL A 197 -14.36 2.17 0.30
C VAL A 197 -15.38 1.93 1.41
N SER A 198 -15.49 0.68 1.83
CA SER A 198 -16.36 0.22 2.91
C SER A 198 -15.58 -0.16 4.18
N TRP A 199 -16.29 -0.32 5.31
CA TRP A 199 -15.69 -0.83 6.53
C TRP A 199 -15.18 -2.27 6.42
N SER A 200 -15.76 -3.08 5.54
CA SER A 200 -15.24 -4.43 5.26
C SER A 200 -13.86 -4.38 4.62
N ASP A 201 -13.63 -3.46 3.68
CA ASP A 201 -12.31 -3.27 3.08
C ASP A 201 -11.28 -2.81 4.11
N VAL A 202 -11.68 -1.87 4.99
CA VAL A 202 -10.85 -1.42 6.11
C VAL A 202 -10.45 -2.58 7.01
N LEU A 203 -11.41 -3.41 7.42
CA LEU A 203 -11.17 -4.53 8.33
C LEU A 203 -10.24 -5.58 7.70
N ILE A 204 -10.51 -5.97 6.45
CA ILE A 204 -9.68 -6.95 5.73
C ILE A 204 -8.24 -6.43 5.61
N CYS A 205 -8.06 -5.20 5.14
CA CYS A 205 -6.74 -4.60 4.99
C CYS A 205 -6.03 -4.41 6.34
N ALA A 206 -6.75 -4.00 7.40
CA ALA A 206 -6.19 -3.84 8.74
C ALA A 206 -5.66 -5.17 9.30
N VAL A 207 -6.44 -6.25 9.16
CA VAL A 207 -6.05 -7.60 9.63
C VAL A 207 -4.84 -8.09 8.83
N VAL A 208 -4.87 -7.98 7.50
CA VAL A 208 -3.76 -8.47 6.64
C VAL A 208 -2.48 -7.66 6.86
N VAL A 209 -2.57 -6.33 6.94
CA VAL A 209 -1.39 -5.47 7.19
C VAL A 209 -0.88 -5.63 8.61
N GLY A 210 -1.77 -5.74 9.61
CA GLY A 210 -1.40 -5.98 11.01
C GLY A 210 -0.69 -7.31 11.19
N ALA A 211 -1.26 -8.40 10.66
CA ALA A 211 -0.63 -9.72 10.68
C ALA A 211 0.72 -9.70 9.92
N GLY A 212 0.75 -9.05 8.76
CA GLY A 212 1.97 -8.86 7.98
C GLY A 212 3.06 -8.13 8.74
N LEU A 213 2.73 -7.04 9.43
CA LEU A 213 3.68 -6.31 10.28
C LEU A 213 4.25 -7.20 11.39
N LEU A 214 3.41 -7.98 12.07
CA LEU A 214 3.86 -8.89 13.14
C LEU A 214 4.82 -9.95 12.61
N VAL A 215 4.49 -10.59 11.48
CA VAL A 215 5.38 -11.55 10.82
C VAL A 215 6.70 -10.88 10.43
N CYS A 216 6.66 -9.71 9.80
CA CYS A 216 7.86 -9.01 9.36
C CYS A 216 8.75 -8.55 10.53
N LEU A 217 8.16 -8.17 11.66
CA LEU A 217 8.90 -7.86 12.89
C LEU A 217 9.55 -9.11 13.49
N ALA A 218 8.90 -10.28 13.43
CA ALA A 218 9.51 -11.54 13.84
C ALA A 218 10.72 -11.88 12.97
N PHE A 219 10.69 -11.55 11.66
CA PHE A 219 11.80 -11.74 10.72
C PHE A 219 12.76 -10.55 10.64
N ALA A 220 12.63 -9.53 11.49
CA ALA A 220 13.46 -8.31 11.39
C ALA A 220 14.98 -8.59 11.48
N ARG A 221 15.40 -9.50 12.34
CA ARG A 221 16.82 -9.92 12.44
C ARG A 221 17.30 -10.65 11.18
N THR A 222 16.44 -11.47 10.60
CA THR A 222 16.70 -12.17 9.32
C THR A 222 16.82 -11.18 8.16
N LEU A 223 15.96 -10.16 8.12
CA LEU A 223 16.05 -9.07 7.14
C LEU A 223 17.35 -8.26 7.31
N ASP A 224 17.79 -8.02 8.55
CA ASP A 224 19.09 -7.39 8.83
C ASP A 224 20.25 -8.25 8.33
N ALA A 225 20.19 -9.58 8.50
CA ALA A 225 21.20 -10.50 7.99
C ALA A 225 21.28 -10.52 6.46
N PHE A 226 20.16 -10.37 5.75
CA PHE A 226 20.15 -10.31 4.27
C PHE A 226 20.90 -9.10 3.71
N ALA A 227 21.08 -8.03 4.48
CA ALA A 227 21.88 -6.88 4.06
C ALA A 227 23.36 -7.26 3.82
N PHE A 228 23.87 -8.29 4.51
CA PHE A 228 25.24 -8.80 4.35
C PHE A 228 25.38 -9.88 3.26
N GLY A 229 24.27 -10.27 2.63
CA GLY A 229 24.23 -11.31 1.61
C GLY A 229 23.61 -12.62 2.09
N GLN A 230 23.22 -13.46 1.14
CA GLN A 230 22.52 -14.72 1.45
C GLN A 230 23.48 -15.76 2.06
N ASP A 231 24.72 -15.81 1.58
CA ASP A 231 25.73 -16.74 2.09
C ASP A 231 26.11 -16.36 3.53
N ALA A 232 26.28 -15.06 3.82
CA ALA A 232 26.52 -14.57 5.17
C ALA A 232 25.32 -14.85 6.10
N ALA A 233 24.09 -14.70 5.63
CA ALA A 233 22.91 -15.04 6.42
C ALA A 233 22.81 -16.56 6.69
N ALA A 234 23.19 -17.40 5.73
CA ALA A 234 23.23 -18.84 5.87
C ALA A 234 24.26 -19.29 6.92
N THR A 235 25.46 -18.70 6.94
CA THR A 235 26.49 -18.98 7.96
C THR A 235 26.06 -18.57 9.38
N LEU A 236 25.13 -17.60 9.49
CA LEU A 236 24.51 -17.21 10.76
C LEU A 236 23.33 -18.13 11.17
N GLY A 237 23.12 -19.25 10.48
CA GLY A 237 22.08 -20.23 10.78
C GLY A 237 20.68 -19.86 10.29
N VAL A 238 20.54 -18.84 9.43
CA VAL A 238 19.26 -18.44 8.86
C VAL A 238 18.90 -19.40 7.71
N SER A 239 17.69 -19.98 7.77
CA SER A 239 17.11 -20.73 6.64
C SER A 239 16.66 -19.76 5.52
N VAL A 240 17.61 -19.34 4.68
CA VAL A 240 17.46 -18.27 3.68
C VAL A 240 16.27 -18.52 2.77
N THR A 241 16.13 -19.72 2.22
CA THR A 241 15.02 -20.06 1.29
C THR A 241 13.66 -19.95 1.97
N ARG A 242 13.50 -20.50 3.18
CA ARG A 242 12.23 -20.44 3.92
C ARG A 242 11.88 -19.00 4.26
N ALA A 243 12.83 -18.23 4.79
CA ALA A 243 12.61 -16.83 5.15
C ALA A 243 12.21 -15.99 3.92
N ARG A 244 12.88 -16.20 2.78
CA ARG A 244 12.55 -15.52 1.52
C ARG A 244 11.12 -15.84 1.07
N ILE A 245 10.74 -17.12 1.02
CA ILE A 245 9.40 -17.52 0.58
C ILE A 245 8.34 -16.91 1.50
N VAL A 246 8.48 -17.03 2.82
CA VAL A 246 7.52 -16.46 3.78
C VAL A 246 7.38 -14.95 3.59
N LEU A 247 8.50 -14.22 3.49
CA LEU A 247 8.48 -12.78 3.34
C LEU A 247 7.93 -12.33 1.97
N LEU A 248 8.19 -13.06 0.89
CA LEU A 248 7.59 -12.79 -0.42
C LEU A 248 6.09 -13.04 -0.40
N VAL A 249 5.64 -14.17 0.17
CA VAL A 249 4.21 -14.50 0.26
C VAL A 249 3.46 -13.47 1.10
N ILE A 250 3.97 -13.10 2.29
CA ILE A 250 3.29 -12.12 3.13
C ILE A 250 3.23 -10.73 2.47
N THR A 251 4.31 -10.34 1.79
CA THR A 251 4.35 -9.07 1.04
C THR A 251 3.34 -9.09 -0.11
N ALA A 252 3.26 -10.18 -0.84
CA ALA A 252 2.29 -10.32 -1.94
C ALA A 252 0.85 -10.32 -1.43
N LEU A 253 0.54 -11.02 -0.33
CA LEU A 253 -0.79 -11.01 0.28
C LEU A 253 -1.19 -9.61 0.76
N MET A 254 -0.27 -8.91 1.44
CA MET A 254 -0.50 -7.51 1.84
C MET A 254 -0.76 -6.63 0.62
N THR A 255 0.08 -6.70 -0.40
CA THR A 255 -0.07 -5.91 -1.62
C THR A 255 -1.37 -6.26 -2.35
N SER A 256 -1.72 -7.56 -2.46
CA SER A 256 -2.96 -8.01 -3.09
C SER A 256 -4.20 -7.45 -2.39
N ALA A 257 -4.23 -7.50 -1.04
CA ALA A 257 -5.33 -6.95 -0.27
C ALA A 257 -5.46 -5.43 -0.45
N LEU A 258 -4.32 -4.71 -0.44
CA LEU A 258 -4.32 -3.26 -0.59
C LEU A 258 -4.72 -2.83 -2.01
N VAL A 259 -4.18 -3.49 -3.05
CA VAL A 259 -4.52 -3.18 -4.44
C VAL A 259 -5.95 -3.55 -4.76
N SER A 260 -6.49 -4.64 -4.20
CA SER A 260 -7.89 -5.02 -4.41
C SER A 260 -8.88 -4.00 -3.83
N ALA A 261 -8.52 -3.34 -2.73
CA ALA A 261 -9.36 -2.34 -2.08
C ALA A 261 -9.18 -0.92 -2.66
N ALA A 262 -7.96 -0.56 -3.09
CA ALA A 262 -7.61 0.83 -3.42
C ALA A 262 -7.08 1.02 -4.85
N GLY A 263 -6.99 -0.06 -5.67
CA GLY A 263 -6.32 -0.01 -6.97
C GLY A 263 -4.80 0.16 -6.86
N ALA A 264 -4.16 0.51 -7.97
CA ALA A 264 -2.70 0.63 -8.03
C ALA A 264 -2.23 2.00 -7.49
N ILE A 265 -1.57 1.99 -6.33
CA ILE A 265 -1.00 3.19 -5.69
C ILE A 265 0.52 3.03 -5.59
N GLY A 266 1.25 3.61 -6.55
CA GLY A 266 2.71 3.50 -6.64
C GLY A 266 3.48 4.50 -5.78
N PHE A 267 4.81 4.38 -5.80
CA PHE A 267 5.80 5.25 -5.14
C PHE A 267 5.83 5.23 -3.61
N VAL A 268 4.77 4.84 -2.92
CA VAL A 268 4.72 4.78 -1.45
C VAL A 268 5.76 3.79 -0.93
N GLY A 269 5.76 2.56 -1.48
CA GLY A 269 6.71 1.51 -1.12
C GLY A 269 8.15 1.82 -1.53
N LEU A 270 8.36 2.70 -2.49
CA LEU A 270 9.68 3.10 -2.95
C LEU A 270 10.29 4.21 -2.10
N VAL A 271 9.53 5.26 -1.81
CA VAL A 271 10.04 6.51 -1.21
C VAL A 271 10.05 6.46 0.32
N LEU A 272 8.97 5.98 0.93
CA LEU A 272 8.78 6.08 2.39
C LEU A 272 9.77 5.23 3.20
N PRO A 273 10.15 4.01 2.78
CA PRO A 273 11.21 3.27 3.46
C PRO A 273 12.57 3.98 3.43
N HIS A 274 12.86 4.70 2.34
CA HIS A 274 14.07 5.52 2.26
C HIS A 274 14.04 6.67 3.26
N ALA A 275 12.93 7.42 3.32
CA ALA A 275 12.76 8.48 4.30
C ALA A 275 12.89 7.95 5.74
N ALA A 276 12.31 6.80 6.04
CA ALA A 276 12.42 6.16 7.35
C ALA A 276 13.88 5.75 7.67
N ARG A 277 14.62 5.20 6.69
CA ARG A 277 16.05 4.84 6.88
C ARG A 277 16.93 6.04 7.21
N PHE A 278 16.65 7.21 6.65
CA PHE A 278 17.38 8.44 7.00
C PHE A 278 17.19 8.84 8.46
N VAL A 279 16.03 8.54 9.04
CA VAL A 279 15.69 8.93 10.41
C VAL A 279 16.16 7.89 11.43
N VAL A 280 15.86 6.60 11.20
CA VAL A 280 16.10 5.54 12.23
C VAL A 280 17.21 4.56 11.87
N GLY A 281 17.84 4.73 10.71
CA GLY A 281 18.88 3.83 10.21
C GLY A 281 18.31 2.56 9.56
N PRO A 282 19.19 1.62 9.17
CA PRO A 282 18.84 0.46 8.35
C PRO A 282 18.19 -0.70 9.13
N GLY A 283 18.29 -0.74 10.46
CA GLY A 283 17.81 -1.87 11.28
C GLY A 283 16.28 -2.05 11.22
N HIS A 284 15.82 -3.22 10.77
CA HIS A 284 14.41 -3.47 10.44
C HIS A 284 13.46 -3.38 11.64
N ARG A 285 13.92 -3.68 12.87
CA ARG A 285 13.07 -3.50 14.07
C ARG A 285 12.63 -2.05 14.29
N ARG A 286 13.41 -1.08 13.81
CA ARG A 286 13.11 0.34 13.90
C ARG A 286 12.52 0.86 12.60
N LEU A 287 13.05 0.36 11.49
CA LEU A 287 12.65 0.76 10.15
C LEU A 287 11.18 0.45 9.86
N LEU A 288 10.73 -0.78 10.14
CA LEU A 288 9.37 -1.22 9.77
C LEU A 288 8.28 -0.37 10.44
N PRO A 289 8.26 -0.17 11.78
CA PRO A 289 7.24 0.68 12.39
C PRO A 289 7.31 2.13 11.92
N THR A 290 8.53 2.66 11.73
CA THR A 290 8.70 4.05 11.28
C THR A 290 8.23 4.23 9.84
N ALA A 291 8.54 3.29 8.94
CA ALA A 291 8.07 3.31 7.56
C ALA A 291 6.54 3.21 7.48
N ALA A 292 5.93 2.36 8.33
CA ALA A 292 4.47 2.24 8.42
C ALA A 292 3.81 3.57 8.84
N ILE A 293 4.32 4.22 9.89
CA ILE A 293 3.80 5.51 10.35
C ILE A 293 3.98 6.59 9.26
N PHE A 294 5.13 6.68 8.65
CA PHE A 294 5.39 7.65 7.58
C PHE A 294 4.47 7.41 6.38
N GLY A 295 4.31 6.14 5.98
CA GLY A 295 3.39 5.76 4.92
C GLY A 295 1.95 6.14 5.23
N ALA A 296 1.49 5.84 6.46
CA ALA A 296 0.15 6.16 6.90
C ALA A 296 -0.14 7.67 6.84
N VAL A 297 0.74 8.49 7.44
CA VAL A 297 0.58 9.95 7.43
C VAL A 297 0.62 10.50 6.00
N PHE A 298 1.56 10.04 5.18
CA PHE A 298 1.67 10.46 3.79
C PHE A 298 0.39 10.18 3.00
N MET A 299 -0.15 8.97 3.08
CA MET A 299 -1.33 8.58 2.31
C MET A 299 -2.61 9.30 2.75
N VAL A 300 -2.77 9.59 4.04
CA VAL A 300 -3.89 10.42 4.52
C VAL A 300 -3.89 11.80 3.86
N TRP A 301 -2.72 12.43 3.75
CA TRP A 301 -2.61 13.74 3.11
C TRP A 301 -2.71 13.66 1.58
N VAL A 302 -2.15 12.64 0.96
CA VAL A 302 -2.28 12.43 -0.50
C VAL A 302 -3.74 12.23 -0.89
N ASP A 303 -4.49 11.39 -0.17
CA ASP A 303 -5.91 11.20 -0.45
C ASP A 303 -6.71 12.50 -0.20
N THR A 304 -6.37 13.25 0.85
CA THR A 304 -7.00 14.54 1.11
C THR A 304 -6.77 15.53 -0.03
N LEU A 305 -5.54 15.61 -0.57
CA LEU A 305 -5.23 16.41 -1.75
C LEU A 305 -5.98 15.93 -2.99
N ALA A 306 -6.00 14.60 -3.22
CA ALA A 306 -6.65 14.00 -4.38
C ALA A 306 -8.13 14.37 -4.51
N ARG A 307 -8.83 14.49 -3.39
CA ARG A 307 -10.27 14.83 -3.35
C ARG A 307 -10.59 16.31 -3.21
N THR A 308 -9.59 17.19 -3.04
CA THR A 308 -9.83 18.61 -2.76
C THR A 308 -9.28 19.56 -3.82
N VAL A 309 -8.15 19.24 -4.45
CA VAL A 309 -7.44 20.16 -5.35
C VAL A 309 -8.27 20.55 -6.58
N PHE A 310 -9.06 19.62 -7.12
CA PHE A 310 -9.91 19.84 -8.29
C PHE A 310 -11.40 19.66 -7.99
N ALA A 311 -11.82 19.88 -6.74
CA ALA A 311 -13.22 19.74 -6.38
C ALA A 311 -14.15 20.52 -7.34
N PRO A 312 -15.30 19.94 -7.81
CA PRO A 312 -15.90 18.71 -7.32
C PRO A 312 -15.36 17.40 -7.95
N GLN A 313 -14.44 17.47 -8.90
CA GLN A 313 -13.83 16.28 -9.49
C GLN A 313 -12.72 15.75 -8.58
N GLU A 314 -12.70 14.44 -8.35
CA GLU A 314 -11.64 13.78 -7.60
C GLU A 314 -10.54 13.28 -8.54
N LEU A 315 -9.29 13.49 -8.16
CA LEU A 315 -8.15 12.85 -8.83
C LEU A 315 -7.98 11.43 -8.30
N PRO A 316 -7.56 10.47 -9.14
CA PRO A 316 -7.07 9.18 -8.65
C PRO A 316 -5.90 9.37 -7.71
N THR A 317 -5.94 8.70 -6.54
CA THR A 317 -4.91 8.83 -5.49
C THR A 317 -3.53 8.40 -6.01
N GLY A 318 -3.47 7.39 -6.89
CA GLY A 318 -2.24 6.92 -7.51
C GLY A 318 -1.56 7.95 -8.41
N VAL A 319 -2.35 8.84 -9.06
CA VAL A 319 -1.79 9.96 -9.84
C VAL A 319 -1.11 10.95 -8.90
N VAL A 320 -1.74 11.29 -7.78
CA VAL A 320 -1.16 12.24 -6.81
C VAL A 320 0.09 11.65 -6.16
N THR A 321 0.10 10.35 -5.81
CA THR A 321 1.32 9.70 -5.30
C THR A 321 2.46 9.72 -6.30
N ALA A 322 2.18 9.53 -7.60
CA ALA A 322 3.20 9.61 -8.63
C ALA A 322 3.74 11.02 -8.80
N LEU A 323 2.87 12.02 -8.85
CA LEU A 323 3.26 13.44 -9.00
C LEU A 323 4.13 13.94 -7.83
N LEU A 324 3.90 13.45 -6.61
CA LEU A 324 4.69 13.80 -5.44
C LEU A 324 5.91 12.85 -5.28
N GLY A 325 5.74 11.58 -5.57
CA GLY A 325 6.74 10.55 -5.37
C GLY A 325 7.91 10.63 -6.34
N VAL A 326 7.66 10.90 -7.63
CA VAL A 326 8.72 11.02 -8.65
C VAL A 326 9.71 12.13 -8.33
N PRO A 327 9.30 13.39 -8.06
CA PRO A 327 10.23 14.44 -7.67
C PRO A 327 10.97 14.14 -6.36
N ALA A 328 10.26 13.60 -5.34
CA ALA A 328 10.88 13.23 -4.07
C ALA A 328 11.96 12.16 -4.28
N PHE A 329 11.68 11.15 -5.10
CA PHE A 329 12.64 10.10 -5.43
C PHE A 329 13.83 10.64 -6.22
N ALA A 330 13.62 11.51 -7.22
CA ALA A 330 14.68 12.16 -7.96
C ALA A 330 15.62 12.96 -7.04
N LEU A 331 15.08 13.68 -6.07
CA LEU A 331 15.88 14.40 -5.05
C LEU A 331 16.73 13.46 -4.20
N ILE A 332 16.20 12.29 -3.82
CA ILE A 332 16.93 11.26 -3.07
C ILE A 332 18.13 10.74 -3.90
N LEU A 333 17.92 10.46 -5.18
CA LEU A 333 18.98 9.99 -6.08
C LEU A 333 20.09 11.04 -6.28
N LEU A 334 19.72 12.30 -6.45
CA LEU A 334 20.69 13.40 -6.65
C LEU A 334 21.54 13.65 -5.40
N ARG A 335 20.96 13.50 -4.20
CA ARG A 335 21.71 13.66 -2.94
C ARG A 335 22.73 12.54 -2.70
N ARG A 336 22.45 11.31 -3.09
CA ARG A 336 23.42 10.20 -3.00
C ARG A 336 24.69 10.47 -3.80
N LYS A 337 24.55 11.01 -5.00
CA LYS A 337 25.70 11.32 -5.87
C LYS A 337 26.66 12.37 -5.29
N LYS A 338 26.20 13.19 -4.31
CA LYS A 338 27.04 14.20 -3.62
C LYS A 338 27.83 13.63 -2.43
N VAL A 339 27.42 12.49 -1.87
CA VAL A 339 28.09 11.86 -0.71
C VAL A 339 29.22 10.92 -1.17
N ASP A 340 29.10 10.39 -2.41
CA ASP A 340 30.09 9.47 -3.01
C ASP A 340 31.19 10.21 -3.80
N ARG A 341 31.20 11.55 -3.76
CA ARG A 341 32.28 12.44 -4.25
C ARG A 341 32.96 13.18 -3.10
#